data_55dab4a0625fc4d008a1dc6e2bca53d8
#
_entry.id   55dab4a0625fc4d008a1dc6e2bca53d8
#
_cell.length_a   1.000
_cell.length_b   1.000
_cell.length_c   1.000
_cell.angle_alpha   90.00
_cell.angle_beta   90.00
_cell.angle_gamma   90.00
#
_symmetry.space_group_name_H-M   'P 1'
#
loop_
_entity.id
_entity.type
_entity.pdbx_description
1 polymer ?
#
loop_
_entity_poly.entity_id
_entity_poly.type
_entity_poly.pdbx_seq_one_letter_code
_entity_poly.pdbx_strand_id
1 'polypeptide(L)'
;EVKMEIRIHSAVPIDKGFEEYIKDKFDRLKKFLFDEGSAEFHIKREGSIYISEIKIHSKSYNIFLKDEDNDMNKSVEKLFDRAKGQARKMHDKVVAKNYKI
;
A
#
# COMPACT_ATOMS: atom_id res chain seq x y z
N GLU A 1 -10.22 1.64 -13.49
CA GLU A 1 -9.68 1.31 -12.16
C GLU A 1 -9.65 -0.21 -11.97
N VAL A 2 -8.54 -0.73 -11.48
CA VAL A 2 -8.42 -2.17 -11.24
C VAL A 2 -9.24 -2.59 -10.04
N LYS A 3 -9.80 -3.79 -10.10
CA LYS A 3 -10.44 -4.41 -8.95
C LYS A 3 -9.38 -5.15 -8.15
N MET A 4 -9.00 -4.56 -7.03
CA MET A 4 -8.00 -5.14 -6.14
C MET A 4 -8.42 -4.81 -4.72
N GLU A 5 -8.52 -5.81 -3.88
CA GLU A 5 -8.83 -5.63 -2.47
C GLU A 5 -7.59 -5.83 -1.63
N ILE A 6 -7.48 -5.06 -0.56
CA ILE A 6 -6.37 -5.20 0.36
C ILE A 6 -6.79 -6.10 1.52
N ARG A 7 -5.95 -7.08 1.82
CA ARG A 7 -6.11 -7.93 3.01
C ARG A 7 -5.29 -7.34 4.12
N ILE A 8 -5.90 -7.22 5.29
CA ILE A 8 -5.27 -6.61 6.45
C ILE A 8 -4.94 -7.70 7.46
N HIS A 9 -3.66 -7.83 7.81
CA HIS A 9 -3.16 -8.74 8.82
C HIS A 9 -2.52 -7.94 9.94
N SER A 10 -3.05 -8.06 11.16
CA SER A 10 -2.54 -7.30 12.28
C SER A 10 -2.12 -8.21 13.42
N ALA A 11 -0.89 -8.04 13.89
CA ALA A 11 -0.40 -8.68 15.10
C ALA A 11 -0.64 -7.80 16.34
N VAL A 12 -1.25 -6.63 16.15
CA VAL A 12 -1.62 -5.72 17.24
C VAL A 12 -3.13 -5.51 17.20
N PRO A 13 -3.76 -5.16 18.35
CA PRO A 13 -5.19 -4.86 18.35
C PRO A 13 -5.47 -3.65 17.46
N ILE A 14 -6.41 -3.80 16.54
CA ILE A 14 -6.91 -2.70 15.71
C ILE A 14 -8.43 -2.74 15.72
N ASP A 15 -9.06 -1.58 15.63
CA ASP A 15 -10.49 -1.51 15.55
C ASP A 15 -10.95 -1.39 14.08
N LYS A 16 -12.26 -1.39 13.90
CA LYS A 16 -12.85 -1.29 12.57
C LYS A 16 -12.53 0.05 11.90
N GLY A 17 -12.46 1.12 12.68
CA GLY A 17 -12.10 2.43 12.16
C GLY A 17 -10.70 2.46 11.56
N PHE A 18 -9.76 1.78 12.20
CA PHE A 18 -8.39 1.67 11.69
C PHE A 18 -8.35 0.83 10.40
N GLU A 19 -9.12 -0.26 10.34
CA GLU A 19 -9.22 -1.05 9.12
C GLU A 19 -9.75 -0.21 7.97
N GLU A 20 -10.78 0.57 8.20
CA GLU A 20 -11.37 1.46 7.20
C GLU A 20 -10.38 2.54 6.76
N TYR A 21 -9.60 3.06 7.70
CA TYR A 21 -8.54 4.01 7.41
C TYR A 21 -7.52 3.44 6.43
N ILE A 22 -7.11 2.19 6.64
CA ILE A 22 -6.17 1.52 5.73
C ILE A 22 -6.81 1.29 4.36
N LYS A 23 -8.06 0.88 4.32
CA LYS A 23 -8.79 0.68 3.07
C LYS A 23 -8.93 1.98 2.28
N ASP A 24 -9.20 3.09 2.97
CA ASP A 24 -9.28 4.40 2.33
C ASP A 24 -7.93 4.83 1.73
N LYS A 25 -6.85 4.60 2.47
CA LYS A 25 -5.51 4.88 1.97
C LYS A 25 -5.21 4.05 0.73
N PHE A 26 -5.59 2.79 0.75
CA PHE A 26 -5.38 1.90 -0.39
C PHE A 26 -6.23 2.32 -1.60
N ASP A 27 -7.46 2.74 -1.39
CA ASP A 27 -8.33 3.19 -2.47
C ASP A 27 -7.75 4.39 -3.22
N ARG A 28 -7.07 5.28 -2.51
CA ARG A 28 -6.38 6.42 -3.13
C ARG A 28 -5.15 5.99 -3.91
N LEU A 29 -4.46 4.98 -3.44
CA LEU A 29 -3.31 4.39 -4.12
C LEU A 29 -3.73 3.62 -5.37
N LYS A 30 -4.87 2.95 -5.29
CA LYS A 30 -5.36 2.02 -6.30
C LYS A 30 -5.55 2.67 -7.67
N LYS A 31 -5.84 3.95 -7.73
CA LYS A 31 -6.01 4.66 -9.00
C LYS A 31 -4.73 4.71 -9.85
N PHE A 32 -3.57 4.49 -9.25
CA PHE A 32 -2.30 4.43 -9.96
C PHE A 32 -1.89 3.00 -10.32
N LEU A 33 -2.63 2.00 -9.85
CA LEU A 33 -2.33 0.61 -10.11
C LEU A 33 -2.98 0.17 -11.42
N PHE A 34 -2.36 -0.79 -12.05
CA PHE A 34 -2.84 -1.38 -13.28
C PHE A 34 -2.63 -2.90 -13.21
N ASP A 35 -3.36 -3.62 -14.02
CA ASP A 35 -3.46 -5.08 -14.00
C ASP A 35 -4.10 -5.60 -12.72
N GLU A 36 -4.63 -6.78 -12.78
CA GLU A 36 -5.21 -7.46 -11.64
C GLU A 36 -4.10 -8.00 -10.73
N GLY A 37 -4.41 -8.12 -9.47
CA GLY A 37 -3.45 -8.64 -8.52
C GLY A 37 -4.03 -8.72 -7.12
N SER A 38 -3.14 -8.83 -6.15
CA SER A 38 -3.48 -8.90 -4.74
C SER A 38 -2.68 -7.89 -3.94
N ALA A 39 -3.27 -7.44 -2.85
CA ALA A 39 -2.61 -6.51 -1.93
C ALA A 39 -2.76 -7.01 -0.51
N GLU A 40 -1.72 -6.90 0.26
CA GLU A 40 -1.70 -7.25 1.69
C GLU A 40 -1.05 -6.14 2.48
N PHE A 41 -1.64 -5.86 3.63
CA PHE A 41 -1.09 -4.94 4.61
C PHE A 41 -0.84 -5.70 5.90
N HIS A 42 0.34 -5.53 6.47
CA HIS A 42 0.71 -6.16 7.73
C HIS A 42 1.16 -5.09 8.70
N ILE A 43 0.75 -5.21 9.96
CA ILE A 43 1.24 -4.35 11.02
C ILE A 43 1.57 -5.17 12.25
N LYS A 44 2.72 -4.88 12.85
CA LYS A 44 3.17 -5.50 14.09
C LYS A 44 3.87 -4.46 14.94
N ARG A 45 4.18 -4.84 16.15
CA ARG A 45 4.89 -4.00 17.10
C ARG A 45 6.09 -4.76 17.65
N GLU A 46 7.24 -4.10 17.66
CA GLU A 46 8.45 -4.61 18.28
C GLU A 46 8.95 -3.56 19.28
N GLY A 47 8.85 -3.88 20.58
CA GLY A 47 9.14 -2.89 21.62
C GLY A 47 8.18 -1.72 21.52
N SER A 48 8.71 -0.52 21.34
CA SER A 48 7.92 0.71 21.20
C SER A 48 7.68 1.11 19.75
N ILE A 49 8.10 0.28 18.79
CA ILE A 49 8.06 0.62 17.37
C ILE A 49 6.98 -0.19 16.65
N TYR A 50 6.15 0.51 15.89
CA TYR A 50 5.17 -0.11 15.01
C TYR A 50 5.78 -0.26 13.62
N ILE A 51 5.61 -1.43 13.02
CA ILE A 51 6.16 -1.77 11.72
C ILE A 51 5.00 -2.08 10.79
N SER A 52 4.85 -1.26 9.75
CA SER A 52 3.81 -1.44 8.74
C SER A 52 4.45 -1.88 7.43
N GLU A 53 3.84 -2.87 6.80
CA GLU A 53 4.30 -3.42 5.52
C GLU A 53 3.15 -3.47 4.53
N ILE A 54 3.45 -3.20 3.27
CA ILE A 54 2.49 -3.40 2.18
C ILE A 54 3.14 -4.24 1.09
N LYS A 55 2.39 -5.21 0.61
CA LYS A 55 2.78 -6.06 -0.51
C LYS A 55 1.70 -5.98 -1.56
N ILE A 56 2.08 -5.55 -2.75
CA ILE A 56 1.16 -5.54 -3.89
C ILE A 56 1.81 -6.38 -4.97
N HIS A 57 1.09 -7.42 -5.38
CA HIS A 57 1.56 -8.33 -6.41
C HIS A 57 0.59 -8.30 -7.57
N SER A 58 1.09 -8.01 -8.75
CA SER A 58 0.30 -8.06 -9.96
C SER A 58 1.06 -8.81 -11.06
N LYS A 59 0.41 -8.95 -12.17
CA LYS A 59 0.97 -9.61 -13.36
C LYS A 59 2.23 -8.92 -13.86
N SER A 60 2.28 -7.59 -13.75
CA SER A 60 3.33 -6.78 -14.37
C SER A 60 4.30 -6.15 -13.39
N TYR A 61 4.02 -6.17 -12.10
CA TYR A 61 4.85 -5.50 -11.11
C TYR A 61 4.63 -6.05 -9.71
N ASN A 62 5.59 -5.76 -8.85
CA ASN A 62 5.50 -6.04 -7.43
C ASN A 62 5.92 -4.79 -6.65
N ILE A 63 5.17 -4.47 -5.60
CA ILE A 63 5.53 -3.44 -4.65
C ILE A 63 5.67 -4.10 -3.29
N PHE A 64 6.80 -3.92 -2.65
CA PHE A 64 7.01 -4.37 -1.29
C PHE A 64 7.70 -3.25 -0.54
N LEU A 65 6.99 -2.67 0.43
CA LEU A 65 7.50 -1.55 1.23
C LEU A 65 7.22 -1.79 2.70
N LYS A 66 8.07 -1.22 3.52
CA LYS A 66 8.01 -1.32 4.96
C LYS A 66 8.40 0.01 5.57
N ASP A 67 7.67 0.45 6.58
CA ASP A 67 7.99 1.65 7.33
C ASP A 67 7.78 1.45 8.82
N GLU A 68 8.52 2.19 9.61
CA GLU A 68 8.53 2.09 11.06
C GLU A 68 8.29 3.46 11.69
N ASP A 69 7.61 3.47 12.81
CA ASP A 69 7.43 4.66 13.63
C ASP A 69 6.96 4.24 15.02
N ASN A 70 7.25 5.04 16.03
CA ASN A 70 6.71 4.79 17.37
C ASN A 70 5.23 5.17 17.46
N ASP A 71 4.70 5.89 16.46
CA ASP A 71 3.28 6.20 16.31
C ASP A 71 2.71 5.29 15.22
N MET A 72 1.68 4.52 15.57
CA MET A 72 1.07 3.57 14.65
C MET A 72 0.53 4.24 13.39
N ASN A 73 -0.18 5.35 13.53
CA ASN A 73 -0.74 6.08 12.39
C ASN A 73 0.35 6.63 11.48
N LYS A 74 1.43 7.14 12.06
CA LYS A 74 2.55 7.66 11.28
C LYS A 74 3.25 6.58 10.47
N SER A 75 3.37 5.37 11.03
CA SER A 75 3.96 4.25 10.28
C SER A 75 3.14 3.93 9.04
N VAL A 76 1.81 3.97 9.16
CA VAL A 76 0.89 3.75 8.05
C VAL A 76 0.97 4.88 7.02
N GLU A 77 0.95 6.13 7.48
CA GLU A 77 1.02 7.29 6.59
C GLU A 77 2.30 7.29 5.74
N LYS A 78 3.45 7.08 6.39
CA LYS A 78 4.73 7.03 5.67
C LYS A 78 4.74 5.89 4.65
N LEU A 79 4.20 4.74 5.03
CA LEU A 79 4.15 3.58 4.16
C LEU A 79 3.33 3.86 2.89
N PHE A 80 2.12 4.38 3.06
CA PHE A 80 1.23 4.65 1.93
C PHE A 80 1.71 5.82 1.08
N ASP A 81 2.36 6.82 1.67
CA ASP A 81 2.96 7.91 0.89
C ASP A 81 4.05 7.39 -0.05
N ARG A 82 4.91 6.50 0.47
CA ARG A 82 5.94 5.88 -0.35
C ARG A 82 5.36 4.94 -1.41
N ALA A 83 4.36 4.16 -1.03
CA ALA A 83 3.69 3.26 -1.96
C ALA A 83 3.01 4.03 -3.09
N LYS A 84 2.36 5.13 -2.76
CA LYS A 84 1.73 6.01 -3.74
C LYS A 84 2.75 6.60 -4.71
N GLY A 85 3.88 7.05 -4.18
CA GLY A 85 4.97 7.58 -5.02
C GLY A 85 5.50 6.54 -5.99
N GLN A 86 5.70 5.31 -5.51
CA GLN A 86 6.18 4.22 -6.36
C GLN A 86 5.14 3.80 -7.41
N ALA A 87 3.89 3.68 -7.00
CA ALA A 87 2.81 3.33 -7.92
C ALA A 87 2.63 4.39 -9.01
N ARG A 88 2.72 5.67 -8.63
CA ARG A 88 2.63 6.79 -9.55
C ARG A 88 3.76 6.76 -10.60
N LYS A 89 4.98 6.47 -10.17
CA LYS A 89 6.11 6.34 -11.09
C LYS A 89 5.90 5.23 -12.10
N MET A 90 5.40 4.09 -11.65
CA MET A 90 5.09 2.97 -12.54
C MET A 90 3.97 3.32 -13.51
N HIS A 91 2.92 3.96 -13.03
CA HIS A 91 1.80 4.41 -13.84
C HIS A 91 2.27 5.38 -14.93
N ASP A 92 3.09 6.35 -14.57
CA ASP A 92 3.62 7.33 -15.51
C ASP A 92 4.50 6.68 -16.59
N LYS A 93 5.27 5.66 -16.24
CA LYS A 93 6.06 4.90 -17.21
C LYS A 93 5.19 4.18 -18.22
N VAL A 94 4.10 3.57 -17.77
CA VAL A 94 3.17 2.87 -18.65
C VAL A 94 2.49 3.85 -19.59
N VAL A 95 2.03 4.98 -19.07
CA VAL A 95 1.41 6.04 -19.87
C VAL A 95 2.40 6.58 -20.91
N ALA A 96 3.63 6.87 -20.51
CA ALA A 96 4.67 7.37 -21.42
C ALA A 96 4.98 6.36 -22.54
N LYS A 97 5.00 5.08 -22.20
CA LYS A 97 5.22 4.01 -23.18
C LYS A 97 4.11 3.94 -24.22
N ASN A 98 2.87 4.18 -23.80
CA ASN A 98 1.73 4.15 -24.69
C ASN A 98 1.67 5.35 -25.64
N TYR A 99 2.34 6.43 -25.31
CA TYR A 99 2.42 7.62 -26.15
C TYR A 99 3.58 7.60 -27.13
N LYS A 100 4.49 6.64 -27.00
CA LYS A 100 5.59 6.47 -27.93
C LYS A 100 5.16 5.53 -29.04
N ILE A 101 4.62 6.09 -30.05
CA ILE A 101 4.28 5.35 -31.25
C ILE A 101 5.20 5.78 -32.36
#